data_97dd32bf734e1a8a5684e82a5e48ad8f
#
_entry.id   97dd32bf734e1a8a5684e82a5e48ad8f
#
_cell.length_a   1.000
_cell.length_b   1.000
_cell.length_c   1.000
_cell.angle_alpha   90.00
_cell.angle_beta   90.00
_cell.angle_gamma   90.00
#
_symmetry.space_group_name_H-M   'P 1'
#
loop_
_entity.id
_entity.type
_entity.pdbx_description
1 polymer ?
#
loop_
_entity_poly.entity_id
_entity_poly.type
_entity_poly.pdbx_seq_one_letter_code
_entity_poly.pdbx_strand_id
1 'polypeptide(L)'
;MKKIILLALNALMTCTRGAGQSMFSGSTDLEVIANEWENITLSGVTNGSLVSMLDCFNQKWPTWMLNAAIQTMKKGVDGRDSYENERISVRNKPKNGYVSVTWWGNVERHEFMDACYWTRSNGHRLLGIYFGGTDKYPDIHFVCFYDYDPKKHTLTPEPQIIDGFRTTEETEYYYDLPEEGKEFRISEFGERGHYIHTFKWDGMKPVLSQSEKIEEDYEEEHCDEEEE
;
A
#
# COMPACT_ATOMS: atom_id res chain seq x y z
N MET A 1 -29.84 42.89 32.67
CA MET A 1 -28.72 42.08 32.22
C MET A 1 -29.24 40.68 31.91
N LYS A 2 -29.46 40.37 30.64
CA LYS A 2 -30.00 39.09 30.18
C LYS A 2 -28.81 38.20 29.78
N LYS A 3 -28.60 37.09 30.49
CA LYS A 3 -27.63 36.06 30.13
C LYS A 3 -28.14 35.26 28.94
N ILE A 4 -27.47 35.34 27.82
CA ILE A 4 -27.68 34.47 26.65
C ILE A 4 -26.92 33.18 26.91
N ILE A 5 -27.67 32.08 27.12
CA ILE A 5 -27.13 30.73 27.19
C ILE A 5 -27.02 30.24 25.73
N LEU A 6 -25.79 30.10 25.25
CA LEU A 6 -25.49 29.49 23.96
C LEU A 6 -25.53 27.97 24.13
N LEU A 7 -26.62 27.35 23.73
CA LEU A 7 -26.73 25.89 23.64
C LEU A 7 -25.95 25.45 22.39
N ALA A 8 -24.79 24.82 22.62
CA ALA A 8 -24.09 24.09 21.59
C ALA A 8 -24.86 22.79 21.29
N LEU A 9 -25.56 22.77 20.17
CA LEU A 9 -26.22 21.58 19.64
C LEU A 9 -25.14 20.67 19.06
N ASN A 10 -24.63 19.71 19.83
CA ASN A 10 -23.89 18.59 19.32
C ASN A 10 -24.84 17.71 18.50
N ALA A 11 -24.84 17.91 17.20
CA ALA A 11 -25.48 16.99 16.28
C ALA A 11 -24.69 15.67 16.31
N LEU A 12 -25.15 14.71 17.09
CA LEU A 12 -24.78 13.31 16.92
C LEU A 12 -25.32 12.89 15.54
N MET A 13 -24.46 12.93 14.52
CA MET A 13 -24.72 12.19 13.29
C MET A 13 -24.64 10.70 13.63
N THR A 14 -25.74 10.11 14.02
CA THR A 14 -25.94 8.67 13.94
C THR A 14 -25.94 8.31 12.47
N CYS A 15 -24.81 7.86 11.97
CA CYS A 15 -24.69 7.27 10.65
C CYS A 15 -25.50 5.97 10.65
N THR A 16 -26.80 6.07 10.35
CA THR A 16 -27.59 4.90 9.96
C THR A 16 -27.01 4.43 8.64
N ARG A 17 -26.36 3.27 8.67
CA ARG A 17 -25.91 2.56 7.46
C ARG A 17 -27.14 2.28 6.60
N GLY A 18 -27.41 3.19 5.65
CA GLY A 18 -28.26 2.90 4.51
C GLY A 18 -27.56 1.85 3.67
N ALA A 19 -28.22 0.72 3.43
CA ALA A 19 -27.77 -0.27 2.47
C ALA A 19 -27.56 0.42 1.11
N GLY A 20 -26.29 0.45 0.63
CA GLY A 20 -25.97 0.87 -0.73
C GLY A 20 -24.97 2.00 -0.94
N GLN A 21 -24.27 2.51 0.09
CA GLN A 21 -23.12 3.36 -0.20
C GLN A 21 -21.95 2.46 -0.60
N SER A 22 -21.51 2.58 -1.86
CA SER A 22 -20.31 1.93 -2.37
C SER A 22 -19.12 2.19 -1.43
N MET A 23 -18.39 1.16 -1.09
CA MET A 23 -17.17 1.22 -0.26
C MET A 23 -16.11 2.14 -0.88
N PHE A 24 -16.22 2.40 -2.18
CA PHE A 24 -15.34 3.25 -2.99
C PHE A 24 -15.69 4.75 -2.94
N SER A 25 -16.84 5.14 -2.39
CA SER A 25 -17.23 6.55 -2.33
C SER A 25 -16.33 7.34 -1.38
N GLY A 26 -15.75 8.44 -1.89
CA GLY A 26 -14.86 9.31 -1.11
C GLY A 26 -13.41 8.85 -1.05
N SER A 27 -13.01 7.87 -1.85
CA SER A 27 -11.60 7.49 -2.02
C SER A 27 -10.81 8.59 -2.72
N THR A 28 -9.59 8.84 -2.22
CA THR A 28 -8.60 9.66 -2.93
C THR A 28 -8.09 8.88 -4.14
N ASP A 29 -7.93 9.54 -5.27
CA ASP A 29 -7.32 8.98 -6.45
C ASP A 29 -5.85 8.62 -6.18
N LEU A 30 -5.40 7.45 -6.64
CA LEU A 30 -4.03 6.98 -6.43
C LEU A 30 -3.00 7.91 -7.07
N GLU A 31 -3.33 8.55 -8.21
CA GLU A 31 -2.45 9.55 -8.85
C GLU A 31 -2.17 10.75 -7.93
N VAL A 32 -3.15 11.19 -7.15
CA VAL A 32 -2.97 12.29 -6.18
C VAL A 32 -1.97 11.86 -5.11
N ILE A 33 -2.10 10.65 -4.59
CA ILE A 33 -1.17 10.12 -3.59
C ILE A 33 0.23 10.02 -4.18
N ALA A 34 0.37 9.42 -5.36
CA ALA A 34 1.65 9.23 -6.05
C ALA A 34 2.41 10.56 -6.25
N ASN A 35 1.68 11.64 -6.56
CA ASN A 35 2.28 12.97 -6.80
C ASN A 35 2.59 13.77 -5.52
N GLU A 36 1.92 13.49 -4.40
CA GLU A 36 2.03 14.33 -3.20
C GLU A 36 2.88 13.74 -2.08
N TRP A 37 2.92 12.41 -1.93
CA TRP A 37 3.41 11.74 -0.72
C TRP A 37 4.85 12.11 -0.35
N GLU A 38 5.72 12.35 -1.33
CA GLU A 38 7.15 12.62 -1.12
C GLU A 38 7.43 13.93 -0.39
N ASN A 39 6.47 14.85 -0.41
CA ASN A 39 6.64 16.20 0.12
C ASN A 39 5.85 16.45 1.41
N ILE A 40 5.13 15.42 1.92
CA ILE A 40 4.19 15.62 3.03
C ILE A 40 4.58 14.78 4.24
N THR A 41 5.01 15.48 5.31
CA THR A 41 5.15 14.88 6.64
C THR A 41 3.78 14.81 7.31
N LEU A 42 3.43 13.62 7.82
CA LEU A 42 2.18 13.37 8.53
C LEU A 42 2.42 13.39 10.05
N SER A 43 1.48 13.93 10.81
CA SER A 43 1.55 14.03 12.26
C SER A 43 0.33 13.41 12.92
N GLY A 44 0.46 12.95 14.17
CA GLY A 44 -0.66 12.39 14.93
C GLY A 44 -0.71 10.88 14.95
N VAL A 45 0.38 10.19 14.62
CA VAL A 45 0.49 8.74 14.82
C VAL A 45 0.40 8.44 16.32
N THR A 46 -0.64 7.73 16.76
CA THR A 46 -0.90 7.52 18.19
C THR A 46 0.10 6.56 18.85
N ASN A 47 0.58 5.58 18.07
CA ASN A 47 1.62 4.62 18.49
C ASN A 47 2.29 4.04 17.25
N GLY A 48 3.37 3.30 17.41
CA GLY A 48 4.12 2.76 16.27
C GLY A 48 3.51 1.50 15.63
N SER A 49 2.28 1.09 15.95
CA SER A 49 1.66 -0.06 15.28
C SER A 49 1.35 0.24 13.82
N LEU A 50 1.33 -0.80 12.97
CA LEU A 50 0.97 -0.64 11.55
C LEU A 50 -0.38 0.05 11.40
N VAL A 51 -1.41 -0.39 12.16
CA VAL A 51 -2.75 0.20 12.11
C VAL A 51 -2.76 1.69 12.44
N SER A 52 -1.94 2.15 13.38
CA SER A 52 -1.85 3.57 13.75
C SER A 52 -1.15 4.40 12.67
N MET A 53 -0.11 3.86 12.04
CA MET A 53 0.58 4.52 10.94
C MET A 53 -0.33 4.61 9.70
N LEU A 54 -1.03 3.53 9.35
CA LEU A 54 -1.99 3.52 8.24
C LEU A 54 -3.20 4.43 8.51
N ASP A 55 -3.69 4.51 9.75
CA ASP A 55 -4.79 5.42 10.13
C ASP A 55 -4.38 6.88 9.94
N CYS A 56 -3.15 7.25 10.31
CA CYS A 56 -2.59 8.58 10.07
C CYS A 56 -2.46 8.90 8.58
N PHE A 57 -1.96 7.95 7.78
CA PHE A 57 -1.88 8.09 6.32
C PHE A 57 -3.27 8.25 5.68
N ASN A 58 -4.25 7.43 6.11
CA ASN A 58 -5.63 7.47 5.63
C ASN A 58 -6.38 8.76 5.99
N GLN A 59 -6.00 9.46 7.06
CA GLN A 59 -6.56 10.77 7.38
C GLN A 59 -6.19 11.83 6.34
N LYS A 60 -5.01 11.74 5.74
CA LYS A 60 -4.57 12.65 4.67
C LYS A 60 -5.10 12.22 3.31
N TRP A 61 -5.02 10.95 3.00
CA TRP A 61 -5.46 10.35 1.74
C TRP A 61 -6.40 9.17 1.99
N PRO A 62 -7.69 9.43 2.23
CA PRO A 62 -8.66 8.36 2.44
C PRO A 62 -8.76 7.46 1.20
N THR A 63 -8.53 6.15 1.38
CA THR A 63 -8.81 5.16 0.34
C THR A 63 -9.66 4.03 0.89
N TRP A 64 -10.43 3.38 0.03
CA TRP A 64 -11.22 2.21 0.42
C TRP A 64 -10.30 1.06 0.89
N MET A 65 -9.12 0.89 0.28
CA MET A 65 -8.14 -0.14 0.65
C MET A 65 -7.59 0.07 2.05
N LEU A 66 -7.18 1.30 2.38
CA LEU A 66 -6.73 1.65 3.73
C LEU A 66 -7.85 1.46 4.76
N ASN A 67 -9.08 1.84 4.43
CA ASN A 67 -10.22 1.62 5.31
C ASN A 67 -10.48 0.13 5.58
N ALA A 68 -10.43 -0.72 4.54
CA ALA A 68 -10.59 -2.17 4.67
C ALA A 68 -9.47 -2.78 5.54
N ALA A 69 -8.20 -2.42 5.27
CA ALA A 69 -7.05 -2.84 6.06
C ALA A 69 -7.20 -2.46 7.53
N ILE A 70 -7.44 -1.19 7.82
CA ILE A 70 -7.55 -0.64 9.17
C ILE A 70 -8.71 -1.32 9.93
N GLN A 71 -9.86 -1.53 9.31
CA GLN A 71 -11.00 -2.20 9.93
C GLN A 71 -10.67 -3.66 10.27
N THR A 72 -10.05 -4.41 9.36
CA THR A 72 -9.65 -5.81 9.60
C THR A 72 -8.62 -5.91 10.73
N MET A 73 -7.61 -5.03 10.72
CA MET A 73 -6.60 -4.98 11.78
C MET A 73 -7.20 -4.63 13.15
N LYS A 74 -8.14 -3.67 13.21
CA LYS A 74 -8.86 -3.29 14.45
C LYS A 74 -9.76 -4.41 14.99
N LYS A 75 -10.28 -5.29 14.13
CA LYS A 75 -11.00 -6.51 14.55
C LYS A 75 -10.07 -7.57 15.14
N GLY A 76 -8.76 -7.45 14.97
CA GLY A 76 -7.77 -8.43 15.41
C GLY A 76 -7.76 -9.73 14.60
N VAL A 77 -8.25 -9.70 13.38
CA VAL A 77 -8.21 -10.87 12.47
C VAL A 77 -6.75 -11.19 12.16
N ASP A 78 -6.34 -12.43 12.36
CA ASP A 78 -5.07 -12.99 11.88
C ASP A 78 -5.39 -13.95 10.73
N GLY A 79 -4.91 -13.62 9.54
CA GLY A 79 -5.20 -14.37 8.33
C GLY A 79 -6.01 -13.57 7.31
N ARG A 80 -7.05 -14.16 6.74
CA ARG A 80 -7.83 -13.58 5.65
C ARG A 80 -9.25 -13.20 6.10
N ASP A 81 -9.70 -12.00 5.71
CA ASP A 81 -11.08 -11.52 5.83
C ASP A 81 -11.59 -11.17 4.42
N SER A 82 -12.89 -11.29 4.16
CA SER A 82 -13.50 -11.01 2.85
C SER A 82 -14.69 -10.07 3.01
N TYR A 83 -14.85 -9.17 2.05
CA TYR A 83 -15.89 -8.16 2.01
C TYR A 83 -16.57 -8.14 0.63
N GLU A 84 -17.76 -7.58 0.57
CA GLU A 84 -18.52 -7.33 -0.67
C GLU A 84 -18.58 -8.53 -1.62
N ASN A 85 -19.22 -9.62 -1.18
CA ASN A 85 -19.38 -10.84 -1.96
C ASN A 85 -18.05 -11.47 -2.42
N GLU A 86 -17.03 -11.42 -1.54
CA GLU A 86 -15.70 -12.02 -1.75
C GLU A 86 -14.83 -11.34 -2.81
N ARG A 87 -15.26 -10.19 -3.34
CA ARG A 87 -14.44 -9.42 -4.28
C ARG A 87 -13.30 -8.66 -3.62
N ILE A 88 -13.43 -8.33 -2.33
CA ILE A 88 -12.38 -7.72 -1.54
C ILE A 88 -11.83 -8.74 -0.58
N SER A 89 -10.54 -9.00 -0.66
CA SER A 89 -9.80 -9.86 0.25
C SER A 89 -8.80 -9.02 1.04
N VAL A 90 -8.82 -9.15 2.35
CA VAL A 90 -7.81 -8.54 3.24
C VAL A 90 -7.05 -9.65 3.93
N ARG A 91 -5.73 -9.65 3.79
CA ARG A 91 -4.82 -10.57 4.47
C ARG A 91 -4.04 -9.80 5.52
N ASN A 92 -4.23 -10.13 6.78
CA ASN A 92 -3.57 -9.47 7.90
C ASN A 92 -2.64 -10.45 8.63
N LYS A 93 -1.40 -10.04 8.86
CA LYS A 93 -0.35 -10.77 9.59
C LYS A 93 0.20 -9.88 10.70
N PRO A 94 -0.53 -9.71 11.81
CA PRO A 94 -0.18 -8.74 12.84
C PRO A 94 1.17 -9.01 13.51
N LYS A 95 1.59 -10.28 13.62
CA LYS A 95 2.89 -10.66 14.18
C LYS A 95 4.06 -10.23 13.29
N ASN A 96 3.83 -10.15 11.98
CA ASN A 96 4.84 -9.77 10.99
C ASN A 96 4.77 -8.27 10.68
N GLY A 97 3.74 -7.57 11.16
CA GLY A 97 3.51 -6.17 10.84
C GLY A 97 3.19 -5.96 9.36
N TYR A 98 2.36 -6.84 8.77
CA TYR A 98 1.99 -6.83 7.36
C TYR A 98 0.48 -6.88 7.17
N VAL A 99 -0.01 -6.18 6.16
CA VAL A 99 -1.40 -6.28 5.67
C VAL A 99 -1.41 -6.11 4.15
N SER A 100 -2.25 -6.91 3.48
CA SER A 100 -2.53 -6.83 2.05
C SER A 100 -4.03 -6.69 1.83
N VAL A 101 -4.42 -5.88 0.86
CA VAL A 101 -5.80 -5.71 0.41
C VAL A 101 -5.84 -5.90 -1.10
N THR A 102 -6.73 -6.74 -1.59
CA THR A 102 -6.91 -6.97 -3.02
C THR A 102 -8.39 -6.90 -3.35
N TRP A 103 -8.72 -6.21 -4.42
CA TRP A 103 -10.04 -6.19 -5.02
C TRP A 103 -9.99 -6.73 -6.44
N TRP A 104 -10.90 -7.64 -6.73
CA TRP A 104 -11.09 -8.22 -8.04
C TRP A 104 -12.42 -7.73 -8.60
N GLY A 105 -12.38 -6.76 -9.51
CA GLY A 105 -13.58 -6.21 -10.16
C GLY A 105 -14.15 -7.14 -11.24
N ASN A 106 -13.69 -6.95 -12.43
CA ASN A 106 -13.89 -7.81 -13.60
C ASN A 106 -12.51 -8.21 -14.17
N VAL A 107 -12.48 -8.93 -15.29
CA VAL A 107 -11.23 -9.46 -15.86
C VAL A 107 -10.16 -8.39 -16.13
N GLU A 108 -10.56 -7.12 -16.25
CA GLU A 108 -9.67 -6.01 -16.61
C GLU A 108 -9.39 -5.02 -15.46
N ARG A 109 -10.01 -5.24 -14.29
CA ARG A 109 -9.90 -4.30 -13.16
C ARG A 109 -9.56 -5.02 -11.88
N HIS A 110 -8.40 -4.70 -11.36
CA HIS A 110 -8.02 -5.07 -10.00
C HIS A 110 -7.29 -3.88 -9.34
N GLU A 111 -7.45 -3.74 -8.04
CA GLU A 111 -6.70 -2.81 -7.23
C GLU A 111 -6.15 -3.55 -6.03
N PHE A 112 -4.96 -3.17 -5.60
CA PHE A 112 -4.36 -3.77 -4.42
C PHE A 112 -3.50 -2.78 -3.65
N MET A 113 -3.30 -3.10 -2.39
CA MET A 113 -2.43 -2.37 -1.50
C MET A 113 -1.75 -3.36 -0.56
N ASP A 114 -0.43 -3.29 -0.48
CA ASP A 114 0.36 -3.99 0.52
C ASP A 114 1.00 -2.97 1.46
N ALA A 115 1.07 -3.29 2.74
CA ALA A 115 1.77 -2.46 3.69
C ALA A 115 2.50 -3.30 4.74
N CYS A 116 3.73 -2.88 5.06
CA CYS A 116 4.51 -3.47 6.13
C CYS A 116 5.38 -2.42 6.82
N TYR A 117 6.04 -2.82 7.92
CA TYR A 117 7.05 -1.98 8.53
C TYR A 117 8.27 -2.77 8.99
N TRP A 118 9.41 -2.11 8.98
CA TRP A 118 10.66 -2.61 9.56
C TRP A 118 11.04 -1.79 10.80
N THR A 119 11.51 -2.46 11.84
CA THR A 119 12.04 -1.77 13.02
C THR A 119 13.51 -1.43 12.77
N ARG A 120 13.86 -0.14 12.89
CA ARG A 120 15.19 0.42 12.76
C ARG A 120 15.99 0.25 14.04
N SER A 121 17.31 0.15 13.94
CA SER A 121 18.22 0.04 15.09
C SER A 121 18.20 1.25 16.02
N ASN A 122 17.77 2.43 15.54
CA ASN A 122 17.57 3.65 16.34
C ASN A 122 16.21 3.71 17.05
N GLY A 123 15.36 2.68 16.95
CA GLY A 123 14.03 2.62 17.54
C GLY A 123 12.92 3.25 16.70
N HIS A 124 13.23 3.85 15.55
CA HIS A 124 12.25 4.27 14.56
C HIS A 124 11.65 3.06 13.83
N ARG A 125 10.66 3.29 12.96
CA ARG A 125 10.13 2.30 12.05
C ARG A 125 10.08 2.85 10.63
N LEU A 126 10.47 2.03 9.66
CA LEU A 126 10.25 2.32 8.26
C LEU A 126 8.91 1.69 7.87
N LEU A 127 7.95 2.50 7.47
CA LEU A 127 6.68 2.07 6.88
C LEU A 127 6.86 2.01 5.36
N GLY A 128 6.45 0.91 4.74
CA GLY A 128 6.29 0.78 3.30
C GLY A 128 4.82 0.56 2.97
N ILE A 129 4.28 1.27 1.97
CA ILE A 129 2.93 1.08 1.44
C ILE A 129 3.04 1.04 -0.08
N TYR A 130 2.68 -0.09 -0.67
CA TYR A 130 2.62 -0.27 -2.11
C TYR A 130 1.17 -0.22 -2.58
N PHE A 131 0.91 0.59 -3.59
CA PHE A 131 -0.39 0.67 -4.26
C PHE A 131 -0.22 0.27 -5.71
N GLY A 132 -1.19 -0.50 -6.21
CA GLY A 132 -1.28 -0.83 -7.62
C GLY A 132 -2.73 -1.00 -8.06
N GLY A 133 -2.96 -0.79 -9.36
CA GLY A 133 -4.29 -0.94 -9.94
C GLY A 133 -4.28 -0.86 -11.45
N THR A 134 -5.22 -1.56 -12.08
CA THR A 134 -5.41 -1.66 -13.53
C THR A 134 -6.75 -1.09 -13.98
N ASP A 135 -7.33 -0.14 -13.27
CA ASP A 135 -8.62 0.46 -13.66
C ASP A 135 -8.47 1.56 -14.74
N LYS A 136 -7.25 2.04 -14.95
CA LYS A 136 -6.87 3.03 -15.96
C LYS A 136 -5.61 2.58 -16.70
N TYR A 137 -5.50 2.92 -17.96
CA TYR A 137 -4.27 2.74 -18.71
C TYR A 137 -3.53 4.07 -18.82
N PRO A 138 -2.23 4.16 -18.46
CA PRO A 138 -1.36 3.11 -17.94
C PRO A 138 -1.71 2.71 -16.50
N ASP A 139 -1.35 1.49 -16.13
CA ASP A 139 -1.48 0.97 -14.77
C ASP A 139 -0.70 1.84 -13.78
N ILE A 140 -1.27 2.01 -12.58
CA ILE A 140 -0.62 2.78 -11.54
C ILE A 140 0.07 1.83 -10.57
N HIS A 141 1.39 1.96 -10.45
CA HIS A 141 2.21 1.22 -9.49
C HIS A 141 3.19 2.17 -8.81
N PHE A 142 3.06 2.32 -7.48
CA PHE A 142 4.01 3.12 -6.71
C PHE A 142 4.10 2.64 -5.26
N VAL A 143 5.24 2.88 -4.64
CA VAL A 143 5.48 2.57 -3.23
C VAL A 143 5.84 3.85 -2.47
N CYS A 144 5.24 4.02 -1.29
CA CYS A 144 5.55 5.10 -0.36
C CYS A 144 6.41 4.56 0.78
N PHE A 145 7.49 5.26 1.12
CA PHE A 145 8.28 4.96 2.32
C PHE A 145 8.26 6.14 3.29
N TYR A 146 8.03 5.82 4.58
CA TYR A 146 7.98 6.81 5.65
C TYR A 146 8.79 6.37 6.87
N ASP A 147 9.60 7.26 7.41
CA ASP A 147 10.20 7.08 8.74
C ASP A 147 9.21 7.50 9.83
N TYR A 148 8.83 6.57 10.69
CA TYR A 148 8.08 6.85 11.90
C TYR A 148 9.03 7.20 13.04
N ASP A 149 8.95 8.45 13.53
CA ASP A 149 9.64 8.91 14.72
C ASP A 149 8.73 8.72 15.95
N PRO A 150 9.05 7.79 16.87
CA PRO A 150 8.22 7.53 18.06
C PRO A 150 8.21 8.66 19.09
N LYS A 151 9.16 9.61 19.03
CA LYS A 151 9.22 10.75 19.94
C LYS A 151 8.36 11.91 19.43
N LYS A 152 8.34 12.12 18.11
CA LYS A 152 7.57 13.19 17.47
C LYS A 152 6.16 12.75 17.06
N HIS A 153 5.90 11.45 17.02
CA HIS A 153 4.66 10.89 16.49
C HIS A 153 4.36 11.32 15.05
N THR A 154 5.42 11.33 14.21
CA THR A 154 5.36 11.76 12.82
C THR A 154 5.79 10.65 11.87
N LEU A 155 5.25 10.71 10.63
CA LEU A 155 5.73 9.98 9.47
C LEU A 155 6.40 10.99 8.53
N THR A 156 7.71 10.84 8.33
CA THR A 156 8.49 11.68 7.41
C THR A 156 8.78 10.88 6.14
N PRO A 157 8.49 11.40 4.93
CA PRO A 157 8.71 10.66 3.70
C PRO A 157 10.19 10.39 3.44
N GLU A 158 10.48 9.21 2.90
CA GLU A 158 11.83 8.78 2.50
C GLU A 158 11.86 8.26 1.06
N PRO A 159 11.60 9.12 0.06
CA PRO A 159 11.54 8.71 -1.34
C PRO A 159 12.87 8.16 -1.89
N GLN A 160 14.00 8.53 -1.27
CA GLN A 160 15.35 8.08 -1.67
C GLN A 160 15.57 6.56 -1.51
N ILE A 161 14.68 5.84 -0.84
CA ILE A 161 14.81 4.37 -0.68
C ILE A 161 14.67 3.67 -2.03
N ILE A 162 13.87 4.25 -2.94
CA ILE A 162 13.59 3.72 -4.28
C ILE A 162 14.19 4.58 -5.39
N ASP A 163 15.18 5.41 -5.09
CA ASP A 163 15.85 6.19 -6.13
C ASP A 163 16.42 5.27 -7.22
N GLY A 164 16.02 5.54 -8.48
CA GLY A 164 16.37 4.72 -9.64
C GLY A 164 15.43 3.55 -9.93
N PHE A 165 14.37 3.35 -9.10
CA PHE A 165 13.38 2.28 -9.27
C PHE A 165 11.95 2.84 -9.30
N ARG A 166 11.69 3.78 -10.21
CA ARG A 166 10.38 4.43 -10.38
C ARG A 166 9.88 4.18 -11.78
N THR A 167 8.63 3.80 -11.92
CA THR A 167 7.97 3.60 -13.22
C THR A 167 8.08 4.84 -14.09
N THR A 168 8.46 4.62 -15.32
CA THR A 168 8.57 5.62 -16.39
C THR A 168 7.78 5.14 -17.60
N GLU A 169 7.81 5.89 -18.72
CA GLU A 169 7.20 5.43 -19.98
C GLU A 169 7.90 4.19 -20.58
N GLU A 170 9.18 3.97 -20.23
CA GLU A 170 10.02 2.92 -20.83
C GLU A 170 10.23 1.71 -19.88
N THR A 171 9.93 1.87 -18.59
CA THR A 171 10.25 0.85 -17.59
C THR A 171 9.19 0.85 -16.48
N GLU A 172 8.62 -0.31 -16.24
CA GLU A 172 7.67 -0.55 -15.17
C GLU A 172 8.35 -1.25 -13.99
N TYR A 173 7.98 -0.84 -12.77
CA TYR A 173 8.47 -1.42 -11.53
C TYR A 173 7.31 -1.91 -10.66
N TYR A 174 7.41 -3.17 -10.22
CA TYR A 174 6.50 -3.80 -9.28
C TYR A 174 7.24 -4.10 -7.98
N TYR A 175 6.58 -3.83 -6.84
CA TYR A 175 7.24 -3.87 -5.54
C TYR A 175 6.65 -5.00 -4.69
N ASP A 176 7.50 -5.90 -4.21
CA ASP A 176 7.11 -7.02 -3.37
C ASP A 176 7.52 -6.73 -1.91
N LEU A 177 6.58 -6.18 -1.13
CA LEU A 177 6.77 -5.93 0.28
C LEU A 177 6.68 -7.25 1.06
N PRO A 178 7.63 -7.53 2.00
CA PRO A 178 7.69 -8.82 2.64
C PRO A 178 6.52 -9.06 3.60
N GLU A 179 5.77 -10.12 3.37
CA GLU A 179 4.82 -10.66 4.34
C GLU A 179 5.54 -11.30 5.53
N GLU A 180 6.69 -11.92 5.25
CA GLU A 180 7.58 -12.55 6.24
C GLU A 180 9.02 -12.15 6.00
N GLY A 181 9.78 -12.04 7.09
CA GLY A 181 11.18 -11.64 6.99
C GLY A 181 11.38 -10.15 6.80
N LYS A 182 12.44 -9.77 6.08
CA LYS A 182 12.84 -8.37 5.91
C LYS A 182 13.34 -8.06 4.49
N GLU A 183 13.35 -9.05 3.62
CA GLU A 183 13.81 -8.92 2.25
C GLU A 183 12.70 -8.26 1.41
N PHE A 184 13.05 -7.23 0.70
CA PHE A 184 12.20 -6.47 -0.19
C PHE A 184 12.66 -6.70 -1.62
N ARG A 185 11.74 -6.84 -2.56
CA ARG A 185 12.06 -7.08 -3.97
C ARG A 185 11.39 -6.07 -4.86
N ILE A 186 12.04 -5.80 -5.99
CA ILE A 186 11.51 -4.99 -7.08
C ILE A 186 11.68 -5.78 -8.38
N SER A 187 10.59 -6.00 -9.10
CA SER A 187 10.62 -6.51 -10.47
C SER A 187 10.64 -5.33 -11.43
N GLU A 188 11.60 -5.30 -12.34
CA GLU A 188 11.77 -4.32 -13.40
C GLU A 188 11.40 -4.96 -14.73
N PHE A 189 10.52 -4.32 -15.49
CA PHE A 189 10.16 -4.70 -16.86
C PHE A 189 10.41 -3.52 -17.78
N GLY A 190 11.25 -3.70 -18.80
CA GLY A 190 11.59 -2.63 -19.73
C GLY A 190 12.38 -3.15 -20.95
N GLU A 191 12.90 -2.26 -21.77
CA GLU A 191 13.65 -2.62 -22.99
C GLU A 191 14.87 -3.51 -22.73
N ARG A 192 15.46 -3.43 -21.53
CA ARG A 192 16.60 -4.27 -21.13
C ARG A 192 16.22 -5.69 -20.73
N GLY A 193 14.92 -5.99 -20.68
CA GLY A 193 14.32 -7.25 -20.27
C GLY A 193 13.76 -7.20 -18.84
N HIS A 194 13.50 -8.39 -18.28
CA HIS A 194 12.97 -8.55 -16.94
C HIS A 194 14.11 -8.75 -15.93
N TYR A 195 14.13 -7.94 -14.85
CA TYR A 195 15.09 -8.05 -13.75
C TYR A 195 14.37 -8.17 -12.42
N ILE A 196 14.97 -8.92 -11.50
CA ILE A 196 14.58 -8.95 -10.08
C ILE A 196 15.71 -8.34 -9.27
N HIS A 197 15.40 -7.27 -8.54
CA HIS A 197 16.29 -6.58 -7.62
C HIS A 197 15.94 -6.96 -6.20
N THR A 198 16.87 -7.56 -5.49
CA THR A 198 16.70 -8.00 -4.10
C THR A 198 17.40 -7.04 -3.15
N PHE A 199 16.64 -6.53 -2.18
CA PHE A 199 17.11 -5.61 -1.16
C PHE A 199 17.14 -6.32 0.19
N LYS A 200 18.26 -6.27 0.88
CA LYS A 200 18.41 -6.77 2.24
C LYS A 200 18.38 -5.65 3.26
N TRP A 201 17.82 -5.95 4.41
CA TRP A 201 17.73 -5.01 5.52
C TRP A 201 19.08 -4.86 6.22
N ASP A 202 19.65 -3.65 6.29
CA ASP A 202 20.92 -3.35 6.96
C ASP A 202 20.77 -2.95 8.44
N GLY A 203 19.53 -2.88 8.94
CA GLY A 203 19.19 -2.41 10.28
C GLY A 203 18.58 -0.99 10.28
N MET A 204 18.71 -0.27 9.18
CA MET A 204 18.17 1.09 9.02
C MET A 204 17.29 1.23 7.78
N LYS A 205 17.66 0.58 6.66
CA LYS A 205 16.95 0.67 5.38
C LYS A 205 17.16 -0.57 4.53
N PRO A 206 16.33 -0.81 3.52
CA PRO A 206 16.63 -1.76 2.46
C PRO A 206 17.86 -1.30 1.66
N VAL A 207 18.78 -2.20 1.37
CA VAL A 207 19.98 -1.95 0.57
C VAL A 207 20.03 -2.99 -0.55
N LEU A 208 20.18 -2.54 -1.80
CA LEU A 208 20.32 -3.42 -2.95
C LEU A 208 21.45 -4.41 -2.72
N SER A 209 21.16 -5.70 -2.77
CA SER A 209 22.12 -6.78 -2.56
C SER A 209 22.39 -7.60 -3.82
N GLN A 210 21.40 -7.65 -4.72
CA GLN A 210 21.48 -8.45 -5.94
C GLN A 210 20.55 -7.87 -7.01
N SER A 211 20.97 -7.95 -8.26
CA SER A 211 20.13 -7.74 -9.45
C SER A 211 20.32 -8.93 -10.37
N GLU A 212 19.26 -9.61 -10.72
CA GLU A 212 19.27 -10.81 -11.53
C GLU A 212 18.38 -10.63 -12.74
N LYS A 213 18.92 -10.91 -13.92
CA LYS A 213 18.11 -10.92 -15.15
C LYS A 213 17.36 -12.24 -15.23
N ILE A 214 16.08 -12.17 -15.44
CA ILE A 214 15.24 -13.34 -15.66
C ILE A 214 15.27 -13.63 -17.17
N GLU A 215 15.77 -14.79 -17.53
CA GLU A 215 15.66 -15.30 -18.88
C GLU A 215 14.26 -15.89 -19.04
N GLU A 216 13.46 -15.29 -19.93
CA GLU A 216 12.18 -15.88 -20.31
C GLU A 216 12.48 -16.99 -21.30
N ASP A 217 12.38 -18.23 -20.86
CA ASP A 217 12.39 -19.40 -21.76
C ASP A 217 11.06 -19.38 -22.55
N TYR A 218 11.07 -18.70 -23.69
CA TYR A 218 10.00 -18.88 -24.68
C TYR A 218 10.17 -20.28 -25.26
N GLU A 219 9.49 -21.27 -24.69
CA GLU A 219 9.19 -22.49 -25.44
C GLU A 219 8.30 -22.06 -26.61
N GLU A 220 8.88 -21.94 -27.80
CA GLU A 220 8.12 -21.83 -29.03
C GLU A 220 7.24 -23.10 -29.12
N GLU A 221 5.97 -22.98 -28.68
CA GLU A 221 4.95 -23.96 -29.04
C GLU A 221 4.87 -23.95 -30.58
N HIS A 222 5.61 -24.87 -31.19
CA HIS A 222 5.41 -25.24 -32.57
C HIS A 222 3.97 -25.79 -32.69
N CYS A 223 3.04 -24.92 -33.07
CA CYS A 223 1.79 -25.36 -33.64
C CYS A 223 2.13 -26.02 -34.98
N ASP A 224 2.32 -27.32 -34.96
CA ASP A 224 2.32 -28.11 -36.21
C ASP A 224 0.92 -27.92 -36.80
N GLU A 225 0.83 -27.03 -37.80
CA GLU A 225 -0.32 -26.98 -38.70
C GLU A 225 -0.30 -28.29 -39.48
N GLU A 226 -1.06 -29.27 -39.04
CA GLU A 226 -1.41 -30.43 -39.86
C GLU A 226 -2.30 -29.93 -41.01
N GLU A 227 -1.66 -29.72 -42.20
CA GLU A 227 -2.35 -29.57 -43.48
C GLU A 227 -3.03 -30.90 -43.82
N GLU A 228 -4.38 -30.95 -43.78
CA GLU A 228 -5.23 -31.90 -44.50
C GLU A 228 -5.80 -31.29 -45.80
#